data_a76e09f93243324f76b1f70d795531c2
#
_entry.id   a76e09f93243324f76b1f70d795531c2
#
_cell.length_a   1.000
_cell.length_b   1.000
_cell.length_c   1.000
_cell.angle_alpha   90.00
_cell.angle_beta   90.00
_cell.angle_gamma   90.00
#
_symmetry.space_group_name_H-M   'P 1'
#
loop_
_entity.id
_entity.type
_entity.pdbx_description
1 polymer ?
#
loop_
_entity_poly.entity_id
_entity_poly.type
_entity_poly.pdbx_seq_one_letter_code
_entity_poly.pdbx_strand_id
1 'polypeptide(L)'
;MRTLVHEIGVIDKQGFKHPVNFKTGLNIVTGKSSTGKSALIEIFDYCFGSGENTIPTGVITKNASIYYVALGVNGQDMVLARDPDISTKAFFRRVETFNTIEIDRDYFNASYFRPLGEFKKHLRDFFLDIDDVDESLVAKGYRGNRKAPTPSIRSFSSFMLQHQNLVANKH
;
A
#
# COMPACT_ATOMS: atom_id res chain seq x y z
N MET A 1 9.31 -14.60 -5.50
CA MET A 1 9.17 -13.39 -4.68
C MET A 1 8.46 -13.76 -3.38
N ARG A 2 9.05 -13.45 -2.23
CA ARG A 2 8.44 -13.67 -0.91
C ARG A 2 8.06 -12.32 -0.32
N THR A 3 6.77 -12.11 -0.03
CA THR A 3 6.28 -10.88 0.57
C THR A 3 5.53 -11.21 1.87
N LEU A 4 5.75 -10.39 2.88
CA LEU A 4 5.11 -10.50 4.18
C LEU A 4 4.58 -9.12 4.58
N VAL A 5 3.29 -9.01 4.83
CA VAL A 5 2.74 -7.81 5.49
C VAL A 5 2.95 -7.99 7.00
N HIS A 6 3.64 -7.05 7.62
CA HIS A 6 3.86 -7.03 9.07
C HIS A 6 2.69 -6.37 9.78
N GLU A 7 2.28 -5.20 9.25
CA GLU A 7 1.31 -4.35 9.92
C GLU A 7 0.60 -3.43 8.92
N ILE A 8 -0.70 -3.25 9.11
CA ILE A 8 -1.48 -2.18 8.46
C ILE A 8 -2.07 -1.34 9.57
N GLY A 9 -1.94 -0.02 9.48
CA GLY A 9 -2.40 0.81 10.57
C GLY A 9 -2.72 2.25 10.19
N VAL A 10 -3.15 2.96 11.20
CA VAL A 10 -3.52 4.37 11.17
C VAL A 10 -2.86 5.09 12.33
N ILE A 11 -2.26 6.24 12.06
CA ILE A 11 -1.97 7.23 13.10
C ILE A 11 -3.12 8.21 13.11
N ASP A 12 -3.73 8.42 14.26
CA ASP A 12 -4.82 9.38 14.38
C ASP A 12 -4.32 10.83 14.55
N LYS A 13 -5.25 11.77 14.56
CA LYS A 13 -4.96 13.22 14.71
C LYS A 13 -4.40 13.57 16.08
N GLN A 14 -4.56 12.72 17.09
CA GLN A 14 -3.98 12.84 18.42
C GLN A 14 -2.57 12.23 18.49
N GLY A 15 -2.14 11.51 17.44
CA GLY A 15 -0.85 10.84 17.35
C GLY A 15 -0.86 9.39 17.83
N PHE A 16 -2.01 8.85 18.23
CA PHE A 16 -2.10 7.44 18.65
C PHE A 16 -2.06 6.50 17.46
N LYS A 17 -1.36 5.39 17.64
CA LYS A 17 -1.21 4.31 16.68
C LYS A 17 -2.32 3.27 16.84
N HIS A 18 -2.98 2.92 15.73
CA HIS A 18 -4.03 1.89 15.65
C HIS A 18 -3.60 0.81 14.65
N PRO A 19 -2.84 -0.21 15.07
CA PRO A 19 -2.27 -1.21 14.19
C PRO A 19 -3.15 -2.46 14.09
N VAL A 20 -3.08 -3.12 12.95
CA VAL A 20 -3.47 -4.53 12.76
C VAL A 20 -2.22 -5.30 12.36
N ASN A 21 -1.77 -6.20 13.22
CA ASN A 21 -0.57 -6.99 13.03
C ASN A 21 -0.88 -8.30 12.29
N PHE A 22 0.03 -8.70 11.41
CA PHE A 22 -0.05 -9.94 10.65
C PHE A 22 1.14 -10.85 11.00
N LYS A 23 0.93 -12.15 10.86
CA LYS A 23 1.94 -13.19 11.07
C LYS A 23 2.27 -13.87 9.75
N THR A 24 3.39 -14.54 9.71
CA THR A 24 3.75 -15.41 8.57
C THR A 24 2.67 -16.48 8.35
N GLY A 25 2.24 -16.66 7.11
CA GLY A 25 1.20 -17.63 6.71
C GLY A 25 -0.15 -17.00 6.49
N LEU A 26 -1.21 -17.80 6.62
CA LEU A 26 -2.58 -17.35 6.43
C LEU A 26 -3.06 -16.55 7.65
N ASN A 27 -3.55 -15.34 7.40
CA ASN A 27 -4.18 -14.48 8.40
C ASN A 27 -5.66 -14.30 8.05
N ILE A 28 -6.54 -14.52 9.02
CA ILE A 28 -7.98 -14.33 8.86
C ILE A 28 -8.43 -13.20 9.78
N VAL A 29 -8.89 -12.10 9.18
CA VAL A 29 -9.41 -10.94 9.92
C VAL A 29 -10.91 -11.11 10.09
N THR A 30 -11.35 -11.32 11.32
CA THR A 30 -12.74 -11.48 11.69
C THR A 30 -13.22 -10.33 12.57
N GLY A 31 -14.53 -10.17 12.68
CA GLY A 31 -15.14 -9.15 13.55
C GLY A 31 -16.57 -8.84 13.13
N LYS A 32 -17.29 -8.10 13.98
CA LYS A 32 -18.64 -7.64 13.70
C LYS A 32 -18.72 -6.79 12.42
N SER A 33 -19.92 -6.64 11.84
CA SER A 33 -20.13 -5.70 10.74
C SER A 33 -19.73 -4.27 11.16
N SER A 34 -19.27 -3.47 10.21
CA SER A 34 -18.87 -2.07 10.44
C SER A 34 -17.65 -1.84 11.36
N THR A 35 -16.84 -2.86 11.62
CA THR A 35 -15.62 -2.74 12.45
C THR A 35 -14.36 -2.33 11.65
N GLY A 36 -14.51 -1.93 10.40
CA GLY A 36 -13.37 -1.46 9.59
C GLY A 36 -12.57 -2.55 8.88
N LYS A 37 -13.02 -3.81 8.87
CA LYS A 37 -12.32 -4.91 8.15
C LYS A 37 -12.07 -4.60 6.68
N SER A 38 -13.08 -4.11 5.97
CA SER A 38 -12.94 -3.71 4.56
C SER A 38 -12.02 -2.52 4.37
N ALA A 39 -11.95 -1.62 5.37
CA ALA A 39 -11.04 -0.48 5.31
C ALA A 39 -9.57 -0.89 5.27
N LEU A 40 -9.20 -2.06 5.81
CA LEU A 40 -7.81 -2.54 5.75
C LEU A 40 -7.32 -2.75 4.30
N ILE A 41 -8.19 -3.28 3.44
CA ILE A 41 -7.87 -3.49 2.02
C ILE A 41 -7.72 -2.15 1.31
N GLU A 42 -8.64 -1.22 1.58
CA GLU A 42 -8.61 0.11 0.98
C GLU A 42 -7.40 0.93 1.47
N ILE A 43 -7.04 0.83 2.76
CA ILE A 43 -5.81 1.44 3.32
C ILE A 43 -4.58 0.86 2.63
N PHE A 44 -4.54 -0.46 2.45
CA PHE A 44 -3.43 -1.12 1.76
C PHE A 44 -3.31 -0.60 0.33
N ASP A 45 -4.39 -0.62 -0.47
CA ASP A 45 -4.39 -0.13 -1.85
C ASP A 45 -4.00 1.34 -1.93
N TYR A 46 -4.52 2.18 -1.01
CA TYR A 46 -4.17 3.59 -0.94
C TYR A 46 -2.68 3.81 -0.66
N CYS A 47 -2.10 3.06 0.27
CA CYS A 47 -0.67 3.13 0.57
C CYS A 47 0.21 2.60 -0.58
N PHE A 48 -0.30 1.70 -1.40
CA PHE A 48 0.37 1.23 -2.63
C PHE A 48 0.23 2.18 -3.82
N GLY A 49 -0.24 3.40 -3.61
CA GLY A 49 -0.23 4.47 -4.59
C GLY A 49 -1.51 4.61 -5.40
N SER A 50 -2.67 4.18 -4.86
CA SER A 50 -3.95 4.57 -5.44
C SER A 50 -4.03 6.08 -5.61
N GLY A 51 -4.54 6.54 -6.75
CA GLY A 51 -4.80 7.96 -6.99
C GLY A 51 -5.99 8.48 -6.20
N GLU A 52 -6.91 7.58 -5.84
CA GLU A 52 -8.15 7.89 -5.14
C GLU A 52 -8.14 7.26 -3.75
N ASN A 53 -8.70 7.98 -2.79
CA ASN A 53 -8.93 7.47 -1.45
C ASN A 53 -10.33 6.84 -1.41
N THR A 54 -10.39 5.53 -1.52
CA THR A 54 -11.62 4.73 -1.50
C THR A 54 -11.96 4.21 -0.10
N ILE A 55 -11.20 4.58 0.92
CA ILE A 55 -11.44 4.16 2.31
C ILE A 55 -12.83 4.63 2.75
N PRO A 56 -13.70 3.72 3.23
CA PRO A 56 -15.07 4.05 3.59
C PRO A 56 -15.14 5.18 4.62
N THR A 57 -15.99 6.17 4.34
CA THR A 57 -16.23 7.29 5.26
C THR A 57 -16.77 6.78 6.60
N GLY A 58 -16.10 7.14 7.69
CA GLY A 58 -16.46 6.67 9.03
C GLY A 58 -15.51 7.19 10.10
N VAL A 59 -15.43 6.48 11.22
CA VAL A 59 -14.58 6.82 12.36
C VAL A 59 -13.11 6.88 11.95
N ILE A 60 -12.66 5.91 11.14
CA ILE A 60 -11.27 5.83 10.67
C ILE A 60 -10.91 7.08 9.88
N THR A 61 -11.66 7.40 8.83
CA THR A 61 -11.36 8.52 7.94
C THR A 61 -11.48 9.90 8.60
N LYS A 62 -12.38 10.04 9.57
CA LYS A 62 -12.54 11.29 10.32
C LYS A 62 -11.37 11.59 11.25
N ASN A 63 -10.74 10.55 11.78
CA ASN A 63 -9.69 10.67 12.80
C ASN A 63 -8.28 10.41 12.25
N ALA A 64 -8.13 9.80 11.09
CA ALA A 64 -6.82 9.50 10.51
C ALA A 64 -6.03 10.76 10.17
N SER A 65 -4.74 10.75 10.51
CA SER A 65 -3.74 11.68 10.00
C SER A 65 -2.78 11.01 9.03
N ILE A 66 -2.47 9.72 9.25
CA ILE A 66 -1.61 8.92 8.36
C ILE A 66 -2.20 7.51 8.25
N TYR A 67 -2.27 6.99 7.03
CA TYR A 67 -2.44 5.56 6.76
C TYR A 67 -1.10 4.96 6.43
N TYR A 68 -0.79 3.76 6.92
CA TYR A 68 0.48 3.11 6.63
C TYR A 68 0.38 1.61 6.51
N VAL A 69 1.37 1.04 5.81
CA VAL A 69 1.60 -0.39 5.66
C VAL A 69 3.08 -0.66 5.88
N ALA A 70 3.39 -1.58 6.78
CA ALA A 70 4.73 -2.11 6.95
C ALA A 70 4.79 -3.51 6.36
N LEU A 71 5.77 -3.76 5.49
CA LEU A 71 5.91 -5.04 4.77
C LEU A 71 7.36 -5.37 4.48
N GLY A 72 7.62 -6.66 4.34
CA GLY A 72 8.90 -7.19 3.89
C GLY A 72 8.77 -7.82 2.50
N VAL A 73 9.73 -7.56 1.63
CA VAL A 73 9.81 -8.12 0.28
C VAL A 73 11.23 -8.64 0.05
N ASN A 74 11.35 -9.94 -0.23
CA ASN A 74 12.63 -10.60 -0.46
C ASN A 74 13.68 -10.34 0.65
N GLY A 75 13.24 -10.23 1.90
CA GLY A 75 14.09 -9.97 3.06
C GLY A 75 14.44 -8.50 3.31
N GLN A 76 13.88 -7.58 2.55
CA GLN A 76 14.00 -6.14 2.76
C GLN A 76 12.70 -5.58 3.32
N ASP A 77 12.73 -5.01 4.51
CA ASP A 77 11.56 -4.39 5.13
C ASP A 77 11.39 -2.93 4.69
N MET A 78 10.15 -2.49 4.62
CA MET A 78 9.80 -1.12 4.26
C MET A 78 8.49 -0.67 4.88
N VAL A 79 8.33 0.65 4.99
CA VAL A 79 7.09 1.30 5.39
C VAL A 79 6.62 2.21 4.27
N LEU A 80 5.37 2.01 3.86
CA LEU A 80 4.64 2.85 2.92
C LEU A 80 3.56 3.61 3.69
N ALA A 81 3.35 4.89 3.38
CA ALA A 81 2.26 5.62 4.00
C ALA A 81 1.66 6.71 3.12
N ARG A 82 0.46 7.12 3.47
CA ARG A 82 -0.28 8.21 2.82
C ARG A 82 -0.89 9.12 3.87
N ASP A 83 -0.72 10.40 3.64
CA ASP A 83 -1.45 11.45 4.34
C ASP A 83 -2.76 11.71 3.56
N PRO A 84 -3.95 11.57 4.19
CA PRO A 84 -5.23 11.81 3.52
C PRO A 84 -5.39 13.27 3.03
N ASP A 85 -4.71 14.22 3.68
CA ASP A 85 -4.79 15.65 3.33
C ASP A 85 -3.80 16.02 2.21
N ILE A 86 -2.82 15.14 1.89
CA ILE A 86 -1.81 15.35 0.85
C ILE A 86 -1.82 14.22 -0.17
N SER A 87 -2.87 14.17 -1.00
CA SER A 87 -3.09 13.09 -1.98
C SER A 87 -2.00 12.97 -3.06
N THR A 88 -1.23 14.03 -3.29
CA THR A 88 -0.20 14.10 -4.34
C THR A 88 1.13 13.48 -3.95
N LYS A 89 1.33 13.13 -2.68
CA LYS A 89 2.56 12.55 -2.14
C LYS A 89 2.32 11.22 -1.46
N ALA A 90 3.37 10.42 -1.38
CA ALA A 90 3.40 9.17 -0.63
C ALA A 90 4.73 9.01 0.10
N PHE A 91 4.69 8.39 1.26
CA PHE A 91 5.86 8.08 2.08
C PHE A 91 6.45 6.73 1.67
N PHE A 92 7.77 6.68 1.57
CA PHE A 92 8.52 5.46 1.33
C PHE A 92 9.80 5.48 2.15
N ARG A 93 9.96 4.49 3.02
CA ARG A 93 11.19 4.31 3.80
C ARG A 93 11.54 2.84 3.91
N ARG A 94 12.77 2.48 3.48
CA ARG A 94 13.35 1.16 3.75
C ARG A 94 13.85 1.11 5.18
N VAL A 95 13.73 -0.04 5.80
CA VAL A 95 14.24 -0.30 7.15
C VAL A 95 14.99 -1.63 7.15
N GLU A 96 15.96 -1.79 8.04
CA GLU A 96 16.72 -3.05 8.12
C GLU A 96 15.84 -4.18 8.63
N THR A 97 15.08 -3.92 9.70
CA THR A 97 14.16 -4.91 10.29
C THR A 97 12.99 -4.18 10.91
N PHE A 98 11.78 -4.60 10.58
CA PHE A 98 10.54 -3.98 11.08
C PHE A 98 10.46 -3.97 12.61
N ASN A 99 10.87 -5.05 13.26
CA ASN A 99 10.78 -5.17 14.72
C ASN A 99 11.70 -4.21 15.49
N THR A 100 12.62 -3.52 14.83
CA THR A 100 13.55 -2.56 15.46
C THR A 100 13.09 -1.12 15.37
N ILE A 101 11.98 -0.85 14.66
CA ILE A 101 11.46 0.50 14.48
C ILE A 101 10.21 0.72 15.35
N GLU A 102 10.11 1.91 15.88
CA GLU A 102 8.88 2.41 16.49
C GLU A 102 8.16 3.30 15.49
N ILE A 103 6.94 2.90 15.12
CA ILE A 103 6.10 3.68 14.21
C ILE A 103 5.16 4.53 15.06
N ASP A 104 5.47 5.80 15.14
CA ASP A 104 4.68 6.87 15.73
C ASP A 104 4.44 7.99 14.70
N ARG A 105 3.92 9.12 15.11
CA ARG A 105 3.69 10.25 14.20
C ARG A 105 5.01 10.83 13.68
N ASP A 106 6.05 10.91 14.49
CA ASP A 106 7.34 11.54 14.16
C ASP A 106 8.15 10.67 13.20
N TYR A 107 7.85 9.36 13.16
CA TYR A 107 8.42 8.45 12.17
C TYR A 107 8.15 8.91 10.73
N PHE A 108 7.00 9.52 10.47
CA PHE A 108 6.57 9.98 9.15
C PHE A 108 7.13 11.36 8.79
N ASN A 109 8.45 11.49 8.81
CA ASN A 109 9.13 12.73 8.48
C ASN A 109 8.89 13.14 7.03
N ALA A 110 8.68 14.46 6.81
CA ALA A 110 8.39 15.03 5.49
C ALA A 110 9.45 14.74 4.42
N SER A 111 10.72 14.52 4.80
CA SER A 111 11.81 14.21 3.88
C SER A 111 11.66 12.88 3.13
N TYR A 112 10.86 11.96 3.65
CA TYR A 112 10.57 10.67 3.02
C TYR A 112 9.29 10.67 2.17
N PHE A 113 8.54 11.78 2.16
CA PHE A 113 7.41 11.94 1.26
C PHE A 113 7.87 12.39 -0.13
N ARG A 114 7.48 11.65 -1.14
CA ARG A 114 7.82 11.88 -2.55
C ARG A 114 6.56 12.14 -3.37
N PRO A 115 6.65 12.85 -4.50
CA PRO A 115 5.56 12.94 -5.47
C PRO A 115 5.05 11.54 -5.85
N LEU A 116 3.73 11.39 -5.98
CA LEU A 116 3.10 10.08 -6.19
C LEU A 116 3.63 9.36 -7.45
N GLY A 117 3.99 10.10 -8.49
CA GLY A 117 4.58 9.53 -9.71
C GLY A 117 5.94 8.88 -9.44
N GLU A 118 6.84 9.57 -8.73
CA GLU A 118 8.15 9.05 -8.34
C GLU A 118 8.01 7.86 -7.39
N PHE A 119 7.10 7.95 -6.42
CA PHE A 119 6.80 6.85 -5.51
C PHE A 119 6.38 5.59 -6.26
N LYS A 120 5.47 5.71 -7.23
CA LYS A 120 5.04 4.57 -8.08
C LYS A 120 6.18 3.97 -8.88
N LYS A 121 7.09 4.81 -9.41
CA LYS A 121 8.28 4.34 -10.10
C LYS A 121 9.16 3.55 -9.14
N HIS A 122 9.48 4.07 -7.96
CA HIS A 122 10.27 3.35 -6.96
C HIS A 122 9.66 2.02 -6.53
N LEU A 123 8.34 1.96 -6.35
CA LEU A 123 7.67 0.70 -6.03
C LEU A 123 7.80 -0.31 -7.18
N ARG A 124 7.58 0.13 -8.42
CA ARG A 124 7.71 -0.73 -9.60
C ARG A 124 9.11 -1.31 -9.70
N ASP A 125 10.13 -0.46 -9.61
CA ASP A 125 11.53 -0.85 -9.70
C ASP A 125 11.90 -1.84 -8.58
N PHE A 126 11.34 -1.63 -7.38
CA PHE A 126 11.58 -2.50 -6.24
C PHE A 126 10.88 -3.86 -6.32
N PHE A 127 9.63 -3.89 -6.77
CA PHE A 127 8.83 -5.12 -6.77
C PHE A 127 9.01 -5.97 -8.03
N LEU A 128 9.26 -5.36 -9.16
CA LEU A 128 9.23 -6.05 -10.45
C LEU A 128 10.62 -6.36 -10.99
N ASP A 129 11.68 -5.73 -10.43
CA ASP A 129 13.05 -5.85 -10.96
C ASP A 129 13.09 -5.71 -12.50
N ILE A 130 12.16 -4.89 -13.00
CA ILE A 130 12.04 -4.60 -14.43
C ILE A 130 12.83 -3.34 -14.66
N ASP A 131 13.98 -3.46 -15.32
CA ASP A 131 14.68 -2.34 -15.94
C ASP A 131 13.68 -1.51 -16.75
N ASP A 132 13.84 -0.18 -16.75
CA ASP A 132 13.00 0.71 -17.55
C ASP A 132 12.90 0.15 -18.96
N VAL A 133 11.76 -0.48 -19.28
CA VAL A 133 11.49 -0.91 -20.64
C VAL A 133 11.43 0.38 -21.44
N ASP A 134 12.38 0.55 -22.35
CA ASP A 134 12.42 1.68 -23.25
C ASP A 134 11.08 1.79 -23.96
N GLU A 135 10.26 2.76 -23.55
CA GLU A 135 8.92 2.97 -24.10
C GLU A 135 8.96 3.16 -25.64
N SER A 136 10.15 3.50 -26.20
CA SER A 136 10.37 3.63 -27.62
C SER A 136 10.33 2.30 -28.38
N LEU A 137 10.64 1.19 -27.74
CA LEU A 137 10.64 -0.15 -28.35
C LEU A 137 9.23 -0.78 -28.38
N VAL A 138 8.37 -0.44 -27.43
CA VAL A 138 6.98 -0.93 -27.36
C VAL A 138 6.09 -0.20 -28.38
N ALA A 139 6.42 1.02 -28.76
CA ALA A 139 5.63 1.85 -29.66
C ALA A 139 5.68 1.40 -31.14
N LYS A 140 6.65 0.59 -31.54
CA LYS A 140 6.83 0.18 -32.95
C LYS A 140 5.91 -0.95 -33.43
N GLY A 141 5.18 -1.62 -32.54
CA GLY A 141 4.33 -2.77 -32.89
C GLY A 141 2.82 -2.55 -32.79
N TYR A 142 2.36 -1.45 -32.20
CA TYR A 142 0.93 -1.23 -31.95
C TYR A 142 0.38 -0.05 -32.74
N ARG A 143 -0.40 -0.32 -33.79
CA ARG A 143 -1.24 0.66 -34.47
C ARG A 143 -2.45 0.98 -33.57
N GLY A 144 -2.31 1.94 -32.70
CA GLY A 144 -3.41 2.47 -31.89
C GLY A 144 -2.90 3.37 -30.77
N ASN A 145 -3.51 4.53 -30.61
CA ASN A 145 -3.18 5.57 -29.61
C ASN A 145 -3.43 5.16 -28.13
N ARG A 146 -3.38 3.88 -27.79
CA ARG A 146 -3.47 3.42 -26.40
C ARG A 146 -2.09 2.97 -25.97
N LYS A 147 -1.50 3.69 -24.99
CA LYS A 147 -0.33 3.19 -24.26
C LYS A 147 -0.60 1.77 -23.78
N ALA A 148 0.32 0.85 -24.07
CA ALA A 148 0.20 -0.50 -23.55
C ALA A 148 0.01 -0.44 -22.02
N PRO A 149 -0.93 -1.22 -21.44
CA PRO A 149 -1.14 -1.21 -20.01
C PRO A 149 0.13 -1.75 -19.32
N THR A 150 0.87 -0.88 -18.67
CA THR A 150 2.00 -1.26 -17.83
C THR A 150 1.46 -2.05 -16.65
N PRO A 151 2.04 -3.23 -16.32
CA PRO A 151 1.63 -3.97 -15.13
C PRO A 151 1.63 -3.06 -13.90
N SER A 152 0.50 -2.92 -13.26
CA SER A 152 0.38 -2.10 -12.07
C SER A 152 0.71 -2.95 -10.83
N ILE A 153 1.52 -2.41 -9.92
CA ILE A 153 1.74 -3.01 -8.60
C ILE A 153 0.42 -3.25 -7.86
N ARG A 154 -0.61 -2.44 -8.14
CA ARG A 154 -1.97 -2.65 -7.62
C ARG A 154 -2.57 -3.99 -8.04
N SER A 155 -2.25 -4.50 -9.22
CA SER A 155 -2.64 -5.86 -9.61
C SER A 155 -2.02 -6.91 -8.71
N PHE A 156 -0.87 -6.61 -8.13
CA PHE A 156 -0.18 -7.48 -7.18
C PHE A 156 -0.82 -7.45 -5.79
N SER A 157 -1.35 -6.31 -5.37
CA SER A 157 -2.00 -6.15 -4.06
C SER A 157 -3.22 -7.05 -3.90
N SER A 158 -3.98 -7.30 -4.97
CA SER A 158 -5.14 -8.18 -4.96
C SER A 158 -4.81 -9.65 -4.68
N PHE A 159 -3.56 -10.08 -4.88
CA PHE A 159 -3.10 -11.42 -4.50
C PHE A 159 -2.70 -11.52 -3.03
N MET A 160 -2.32 -10.41 -2.40
CA MET A 160 -1.86 -10.38 -1.02
C MET A 160 -3.01 -10.23 -0.03
N LEU A 161 -4.04 -9.47 -0.40
CA LEU A 161 -5.23 -9.22 0.41
C LEU A 161 -6.49 -9.53 -0.42
N GLN A 162 -7.25 -10.53 0.00
CA GLN A 162 -8.48 -10.93 -0.68
C GLN A 162 -9.71 -10.54 0.14
N HIS A 163 -10.64 -9.89 -0.52
CA HIS A 163 -11.94 -9.56 0.07
C HIS A 163 -12.84 -10.80 0.09
N GLN A 164 -13.63 -10.95 1.14
CA GLN A 164 -14.58 -12.07 1.33
C GLN A 164 -15.45 -12.34 0.09
N ASN A 165 -15.85 -11.31 -0.63
CA ASN A 165 -16.68 -11.43 -1.84
C ASN A 165 -15.99 -12.11 -3.02
N LEU A 166 -14.64 -12.11 -3.07
CA LEU A 166 -13.87 -12.80 -4.10
C LEU A 166 -13.77 -14.31 -3.83
N VAL A 167 -13.93 -14.73 -2.58
CA VAL A 167 -13.82 -16.13 -2.16
C VAL A 167 -15.19 -16.79 -2.11
N ALA A 168 -16.27 -16.05 -1.83
CA ALA A 168 -17.60 -16.58 -1.57
C ALA A 168 -18.52 -16.68 -2.81
N ASN A 169 -18.17 -16.09 -3.95
CA ASN A 169 -19.04 -16.02 -5.14
C ASN A 169 -18.75 -17.11 -6.20
N LYS A 170 -18.48 -18.32 -5.77
CA LYS A 170 -18.47 -19.49 -6.69
C LYS A 170 -19.48 -20.54 -6.21
N HIS A 171 -20.76 -20.17 -6.23
CA HIS A 171 -21.86 -21.14 -6.33
C HIS A 171 -23.06 -20.49 -6.99
#